data_7dd038d4a5888412df20c020c82f34ab
#
_entry.id   7dd038d4a5888412df20c020c82f34ab
#
_cell.length_a   1.000
_cell.length_b   1.000
_cell.length_c   1.000
_cell.angle_alpha   90.00
_cell.angle_beta   90.00
_cell.angle_gamma   90.00
#
_symmetry.space_group_name_H-M   'P 1'
#
loop_
_entity.id
_entity.type
_entity.pdbx_description
1 polymer ?
#
loop_
_entity_poly.entity_id
_entity_poly.type
_entity_poly.pdbx_seq_one_letter_code
_entity_poly.pdbx_strand_id
1 'polypeptide(L)'
;NKWVLLLAHSYGITTTIDQMLFNGITQINELDAKVAQSRNQSIKLVAQAKKLQNGTVASFLLPQFVDHADQLYFVKNEYNGVVIESGFADKQFFYGKGAGSFPTASAVLSDIAALRYGYRYEYKKLTQQVPSTLSGDFHLRIYISFEDLANIPKEEFASIEEWHSGNERSYLIGTIPLKSILHKDWWKTNNTSLVLMPDNIIENTALTELKKMSLSLAGL
;
A
#
# COMPACT_ATOMS: atom_id res chain seq x y z
N ASN A 1 4.88 -5.07 -12.65
CA ASN A 1 6.20 -4.83 -13.27
C ASN A 1 6.72 -3.39 -13.05
N LYS A 2 5.93 -2.32 -13.32
CA LYS A 2 6.39 -0.92 -13.13
C LYS A 2 6.87 -0.65 -11.70
N TRP A 3 6.19 -1.20 -10.69
CA TRP A 3 6.54 -1.00 -9.29
C TRP A 3 7.92 -1.59 -8.93
N VAL A 4 8.23 -2.77 -9.44
CA VAL A 4 9.55 -3.40 -9.25
C VAL A 4 10.69 -2.52 -9.79
N LEU A 5 10.49 -1.90 -10.97
CA LEU A 5 11.44 -0.95 -11.53
C LEU A 5 11.63 0.29 -10.65
N LEU A 6 10.53 0.80 -10.09
CA LEU A 6 10.58 1.95 -9.17
C LEU A 6 11.32 1.60 -7.88
N LEU A 7 11.16 0.39 -7.33
CA LEU A 7 11.91 -0.08 -6.15
C LEU A 7 13.40 -0.18 -6.43
N ALA A 8 13.78 -0.71 -7.59
CA ALA A 8 15.18 -0.78 -8.01
C ALA A 8 15.79 0.63 -8.16
N HIS A 9 15.03 1.56 -8.72
CA HIS A 9 15.48 2.94 -8.93
C HIS A 9 15.57 3.74 -7.63
N SER A 10 14.55 3.64 -6.76
CA SER A 10 14.44 4.49 -5.56
C SER A 10 15.22 3.94 -4.36
N TYR A 11 15.29 2.61 -4.22
CA TYR A 11 15.87 1.95 -3.04
C TYR A 11 17.03 1.01 -3.37
N GLY A 12 17.29 0.72 -4.65
CA GLY A 12 18.28 -0.29 -5.04
C GLY A 12 17.84 -1.72 -4.74
N ILE A 13 16.53 -1.97 -4.67
CA ILE A 13 15.98 -3.29 -4.36
C ILE A 13 15.65 -4.01 -5.66
N THR A 14 16.30 -5.14 -5.90
CA THR A 14 15.93 -6.09 -6.96
C THR A 14 15.00 -7.13 -6.37
N THR A 15 13.78 -7.20 -6.88
CA THR A 15 12.73 -8.10 -6.40
C THR A 15 11.79 -8.49 -7.52
N THR A 16 10.87 -9.39 -7.23
CA THR A 16 9.78 -9.80 -8.14
C THR A 16 8.44 -9.53 -7.47
N ILE A 17 7.35 -9.50 -8.24
CA ILE A 17 6.02 -9.16 -7.69
C ILE A 17 5.51 -10.23 -6.70
N ASP A 18 5.88 -11.49 -6.90
CA ASP A 18 5.52 -12.62 -6.04
C ASP A 18 6.21 -12.59 -4.67
N GLN A 19 7.28 -11.80 -4.52
CA GLN A 19 7.94 -11.56 -3.23
C GLN A 19 7.30 -10.45 -2.40
N MET A 20 6.25 -9.81 -2.90
CA MET A 20 5.55 -8.71 -2.23
C MET A 20 4.07 -9.02 -2.08
N LEU A 21 3.45 -8.42 -1.08
CA LEU A 21 2.01 -8.42 -0.95
C LEU A 21 1.39 -7.58 -2.08
N PHE A 22 0.55 -8.22 -2.88
CA PHE A 22 -0.05 -7.59 -4.04
C PHE A 22 -1.48 -8.09 -4.25
N ASN A 23 -2.40 -7.17 -4.52
CA ASN A 23 -3.75 -7.46 -4.98
C ASN A 23 -4.29 -6.33 -5.86
N GLY A 24 -5.22 -6.68 -6.76
CA GLY A 24 -5.95 -5.73 -7.59
C GLY A 24 -7.24 -5.23 -6.92
N ILE A 25 -8.12 -4.67 -7.75
CA ILE A 25 -9.40 -4.09 -7.32
C ILE A 25 -10.63 -4.95 -7.69
N THR A 26 -10.41 -6.15 -8.22
CA THR A 26 -11.49 -6.99 -8.75
C THR A 26 -12.43 -7.53 -7.66
N GLN A 27 -11.99 -7.53 -6.41
CA GLN A 27 -12.76 -8.00 -5.26
C GLN A 27 -13.47 -6.86 -4.51
N ILE A 28 -13.25 -5.60 -4.91
CA ILE A 28 -13.94 -4.45 -4.32
C ILE A 28 -15.43 -4.55 -4.62
N ASN A 29 -16.25 -4.41 -3.60
CA ASN A 29 -17.69 -4.59 -3.66
C ASN A 29 -18.46 -3.34 -3.21
N GLU A 30 -19.78 -3.41 -3.24
CA GLU A 30 -20.65 -2.29 -2.92
C GLU A 30 -20.54 -1.84 -1.45
N LEU A 31 -20.37 -2.79 -0.51
CA LEU A 31 -20.17 -2.46 0.90
C LEU A 31 -18.90 -1.65 1.10
N ASP A 32 -17.79 -2.03 0.44
CA ASP A 32 -16.53 -1.32 0.52
C ASP A 32 -16.67 0.13 0.03
N ALA A 33 -17.41 0.32 -1.07
CA ALA A 33 -17.68 1.65 -1.63
C ALA A 33 -18.54 2.51 -0.67
N LYS A 34 -19.58 1.91 -0.05
CA LYS A 34 -20.42 2.59 0.95
C LYS A 34 -19.62 2.98 2.20
N VAL A 35 -18.74 2.09 2.67
CA VAL A 35 -17.86 2.39 3.81
C VAL A 35 -16.89 3.51 3.46
N ALA A 36 -16.28 3.51 2.26
CA ALA A 36 -15.44 4.60 1.80
C ALA A 36 -16.20 5.94 1.81
N GLN A 37 -17.40 5.96 1.23
CA GLN A 37 -18.23 7.16 1.15
C GLN A 37 -18.63 7.68 2.52
N SER A 38 -19.05 6.82 3.46
CA SER A 38 -19.44 7.20 4.83
C SER A 38 -18.29 7.83 5.62
N ARG A 39 -17.05 7.52 5.25
CA ARG A 39 -15.81 8.03 5.85
C ARG A 39 -15.21 9.21 5.10
N ASN A 40 -15.88 9.71 4.05
CA ASN A 40 -15.35 10.74 3.15
C ASN A 40 -14.01 10.33 2.52
N GLN A 41 -13.90 9.05 2.14
CA GLN A 41 -12.73 8.43 1.54
C GLN A 41 -13.04 7.92 0.14
N SER A 42 -12.00 7.62 -0.64
CA SER A 42 -12.11 6.86 -1.88
C SER A 42 -11.19 5.65 -1.85
N ILE A 43 -11.51 4.60 -2.60
CA ILE A 43 -10.62 3.44 -2.74
C ILE A 43 -9.74 3.66 -3.97
N LYS A 44 -8.43 3.58 -3.79
CA LYS A 44 -7.42 3.68 -4.85
C LYS A 44 -6.51 2.46 -4.82
N LEU A 45 -6.04 2.02 -5.98
CA LEU A 45 -4.97 1.05 -6.05
C LEU A 45 -3.64 1.78 -5.86
N VAL A 46 -2.97 1.52 -4.75
CA VAL A 46 -1.75 2.23 -4.36
C VAL A 46 -0.59 1.24 -4.25
N ALA A 47 0.50 1.54 -4.95
CA ALA A 47 1.79 0.92 -4.72
C ALA A 47 2.56 1.80 -3.74
N GLN A 48 3.01 1.24 -2.63
CA GLN A 48 3.66 1.97 -1.56
C GLN A 48 5.00 1.33 -1.19
N ALA A 49 6.00 2.18 -0.92
CA ALA A 49 7.24 1.78 -0.28
C ALA A 49 7.61 2.80 0.80
N LYS A 50 7.98 2.30 1.97
CA LYS A 50 8.39 3.11 3.12
C LYS A 50 9.63 2.52 3.76
N LYS A 51 10.67 3.34 3.95
CA LYS A 51 11.83 2.94 4.73
C LYS A 51 11.45 2.90 6.20
N LEU A 52 11.69 1.76 6.86
CA LEU A 52 11.42 1.55 8.28
C LEU A 52 12.60 2.02 9.13
N GLN A 53 12.39 2.14 10.44
CA GLN A 53 13.41 2.59 11.40
C GLN A 53 14.66 1.70 11.40
N ASN A 54 14.49 0.38 11.16
CA ASN A 54 15.60 -0.58 11.04
C ASN A 54 16.37 -0.51 9.70
N GLY A 55 16.00 0.42 8.81
CA GLY A 55 16.63 0.62 7.50
C GLY A 55 16.12 -0.28 6.38
N THR A 56 15.28 -1.28 6.67
CA THR A 56 14.61 -2.11 5.65
C THR A 56 13.44 -1.36 5.01
N VAL A 57 12.85 -1.89 3.95
CA VAL A 57 11.76 -1.24 3.21
C VAL A 57 10.50 -2.10 3.25
N ALA A 58 9.44 -1.56 3.80
CA ALA A 58 8.09 -2.10 3.63
C ALA A 58 7.60 -1.76 2.22
N SER A 59 7.09 -2.75 1.47
CA SER A 59 6.56 -2.52 0.14
C SER A 59 5.41 -3.46 -0.19
N PHE A 60 4.39 -2.92 -0.84
CA PHE A 60 3.20 -3.66 -1.29
C PHE A 60 2.44 -2.87 -2.38
N LEU A 61 1.48 -3.54 -3.03
CA LEU A 61 0.54 -2.96 -3.98
C LEU A 61 -0.86 -3.47 -3.66
N LEU A 62 -1.71 -2.62 -3.08
CA LEU A 62 -3.04 -2.99 -2.60
C LEU A 62 -4.05 -1.85 -2.82
N PRO A 63 -5.37 -2.18 -2.88
CA PRO A 63 -6.41 -1.18 -2.68
C PRO A 63 -6.23 -0.49 -1.32
N GLN A 64 -6.45 0.81 -1.27
CA GLN A 64 -6.31 1.61 -0.06
C GLN A 64 -7.45 2.62 0.03
N PHE A 65 -7.99 2.82 1.23
CA PHE A 65 -8.80 3.99 1.55
C PHE A 65 -7.90 5.23 1.58
N VAL A 66 -8.28 6.22 0.81
CA VAL A 66 -7.56 7.49 0.69
C VAL A 66 -8.47 8.60 1.15
N ASP A 67 -8.01 9.37 2.13
CA ASP A 67 -8.76 10.50 2.69
C ASP A 67 -8.89 11.64 1.70
N HIS A 68 -9.98 12.40 1.82
CA HIS A 68 -10.22 13.58 0.98
C HIS A 68 -9.09 14.63 1.09
N ALA A 69 -8.37 14.67 2.19
CA ALA A 69 -7.22 15.56 2.37
C ALA A 69 -5.96 15.13 1.62
N ASP A 70 -5.89 13.86 1.15
CA ASP A 70 -4.73 13.35 0.42
C ASP A 70 -4.82 13.70 -1.06
N GLN A 71 -3.69 14.06 -1.66
CA GLN A 71 -3.61 14.39 -3.09
C GLN A 71 -4.01 13.22 -3.99
N LEU A 72 -3.77 11.97 -3.57
CA LEU A 72 -4.16 10.77 -4.32
C LEU A 72 -5.68 10.62 -4.44
N TYR A 73 -6.46 11.20 -3.55
CA TYR A 73 -7.93 11.21 -3.64
C TYR A 73 -8.43 11.79 -4.96
N PHE A 74 -7.78 12.84 -5.45
CA PHE A 74 -8.17 13.58 -6.65
C PHE A 74 -7.64 12.96 -7.96
N VAL A 75 -6.84 11.92 -7.88
CA VAL A 75 -6.37 11.18 -9.07
C VAL A 75 -7.52 10.36 -9.64
N LYS A 76 -7.97 10.70 -10.85
CA LYS A 76 -9.13 10.06 -11.52
C LYS A 76 -8.80 9.74 -12.97
N ASN A 77 -9.58 8.82 -13.55
CA ASN A 77 -9.55 8.43 -14.97
C ASN A 77 -8.14 7.98 -15.42
N GLU A 78 -7.65 8.50 -16.52
CA GLU A 78 -6.34 8.18 -17.12
C GLU A 78 -5.15 8.84 -16.41
N TYR A 79 -5.39 9.61 -15.35
CA TYR A 79 -4.32 10.27 -14.61
C TYR A 79 -3.66 9.33 -13.60
N ASN A 80 -2.36 9.54 -13.43
CA ASN A 80 -1.55 8.91 -12.39
C ASN A 80 -1.06 9.97 -11.40
N GLY A 81 -0.94 9.58 -10.14
CA GLY A 81 -0.32 10.38 -9.10
C GLY A 81 0.84 9.63 -8.47
N VAL A 82 1.94 10.32 -8.19
CA VAL A 82 3.07 9.80 -7.44
C VAL A 82 3.39 10.78 -6.32
N VAL A 83 3.36 10.30 -5.09
CA VAL A 83 3.79 11.04 -3.92
C VAL A 83 5.18 10.56 -3.53
N ILE A 84 6.11 11.50 -3.35
CA ILE A 84 7.45 11.26 -2.84
C ILE A 84 7.60 12.08 -1.56
N GLU A 85 7.95 11.40 -0.48
CA GLU A 85 8.27 12.04 0.80
C GLU A 85 9.73 11.81 1.12
N SER A 86 10.43 12.87 1.49
CA SER A 86 11.85 12.82 1.82
C SER A 86 12.19 13.79 2.93
N GLY A 87 13.28 13.50 3.68
CA GLY A 87 13.67 14.30 4.84
C GLY A 87 14.10 15.75 4.55
N PHE A 88 14.39 16.10 3.27
CA PHE A 88 14.83 17.45 2.89
C PHE A 88 13.84 18.18 2.00
N ALA A 89 13.08 17.48 1.15
CA ALA A 89 12.16 18.10 0.21
C ALA A 89 10.69 17.96 0.64
N ASP A 90 10.48 17.40 1.84
CA ASP A 90 9.15 17.18 2.36
C ASP A 90 8.27 16.31 1.40
N LYS A 91 7.00 16.57 1.32
CA LYS A 91 6.05 15.84 0.49
C LYS A 91 5.89 16.49 -0.89
N GLN A 92 6.25 15.77 -1.95
CA GLN A 92 6.09 16.20 -3.34
C GLN A 92 5.04 15.35 -4.04
N PHE A 93 4.17 15.97 -4.84
CA PHE A 93 3.16 15.30 -5.62
C PHE A 93 3.36 15.54 -7.12
N PHE A 94 3.50 14.45 -7.87
CA PHE A 94 3.60 14.46 -9.31
C PHE A 94 2.30 13.91 -9.90
N TYR A 95 1.71 14.65 -10.80
CA TYR A 95 0.41 14.34 -11.39
C TYR A 95 0.45 14.52 -12.91
N GLY A 96 -0.06 13.54 -13.64
CA GLY A 96 -0.09 13.61 -15.10
C GLY A 96 -0.85 12.46 -15.75
N LYS A 97 -1.11 12.58 -17.04
CA LYS A 97 -1.74 11.49 -17.79
C LYS A 97 -0.77 10.33 -17.98
N GLY A 98 -1.18 9.15 -17.52
CA GLY A 98 -0.40 7.92 -17.65
C GLY A 98 -0.77 7.07 -18.86
N ALA A 99 -1.95 7.29 -19.44
CA ALA A 99 -2.45 6.57 -20.60
C ALA A 99 -2.95 7.53 -21.69
N GLY A 100 -2.99 7.03 -22.93
CA GLY A 100 -3.41 7.75 -24.11
C GLY A 100 -2.29 7.90 -25.14
N SER A 101 -2.64 8.10 -26.42
CA SER A 101 -1.68 8.17 -27.54
C SER A 101 -0.68 9.32 -27.38
N PHE A 102 -1.15 10.51 -27.05
CA PHE A 102 -0.28 11.68 -26.89
C PHE A 102 0.66 11.60 -25.69
N PRO A 103 0.23 11.24 -24.47
CA PRO A 103 1.14 11.06 -23.34
C PRO A 103 2.19 9.98 -23.60
N THR A 104 1.81 8.87 -24.22
CA THR A 104 2.74 7.80 -24.58
C THR A 104 3.76 8.26 -25.62
N ALA A 105 3.32 8.93 -26.66
CA ALA A 105 4.20 9.49 -27.68
C ALA A 105 5.18 10.54 -27.10
N SER A 106 4.71 11.39 -26.20
CA SER A 106 5.55 12.36 -25.48
C SER A 106 6.64 11.68 -24.66
N ALA A 107 6.31 10.61 -23.93
CA ALA A 107 7.29 9.85 -23.15
C ALA A 107 8.36 9.22 -24.07
N VAL A 108 7.94 8.58 -25.17
CA VAL A 108 8.88 7.99 -26.15
C VAL A 108 9.79 9.04 -26.76
N LEU A 109 9.25 10.19 -27.18
CA LEU A 109 10.04 11.28 -27.73
C LEU A 109 11.03 11.87 -26.71
N SER A 110 10.65 11.94 -25.44
CA SER A 110 11.53 12.36 -24.36
C SER A 110 12.73 11.42 -24.23
N ASP A 111 12.50 10.11 -24.24
CA ASP A 111 13.57 9.11 -24.17
C ASP A 111 14.50 9.17 -25.39
N ILE A 112 13.94 9.31 -26.59
CA ILE A 112 14.73 9.48 -27.83
C ILE A 112 15.58 10.76 -27.74
N ALA A 113 15.01 11.88 -27.28
CA ALA A 113 15.74 13.12 -27.11
C ALA A 113 16.89 12.98 -26.10
N ALA A 114 16.64 12.31 -24.98
CA ALA A 114 17.66 12.05 -23.96
C ALA A 114 18.82 11.20 -24.52
N LEU A 115 18.54 10.16 -25.29
CA LEU A 115 19.54 9.32 -25.97
C LEU A 115 20.41 10.14 -26.95
N ARG A 116 19.82 11.10 -27.66
CA ARG A 116 20.56 11.98 -28.59
C ARG A 116 21.67 12.80 -27.87
N TYR A 117 21.46 13.12 -26.61
CA TYR A 117 22.44 13.81 -25.76
C TYR A 117 23.35 12.87 -24.97
N GLY A 118 23.40 11.57 -25.33
CA GLY A 118 24.25 10.58 -24.72
C GLY A 118 23.78 10.10 -23.35
N TYR A 119 22.53 10.40 -22.97
CA TYR A 119 21.96 9.91 -21.72
C TYR A 119 21.95 8.38 -21.70
N ARG A 120 22.39 7.80 -20.59
CA ARG A 120 22.27 6.38 -20.30
C ARG A 120 21.56 6.21 -18.97
N TYR A 121 20.62 5.27 -18.95
CA TYR A 121 19.92 4.95 -17.70
C TYR A 121 20.84 4.15 -16.78
N GLU A 122 20.97 4.62 -15.53
CA GLU A 122 21.80 3.99 -14.53
C GLU A 122 21.01 3.74 -13.25
N TYR A 123 21.06 2.50 -12.77
CA TYR A 123 20.51 2.14 -11.45
C TYR A 123 21.51 2.48 -10.33
N LYS A 124 21.77 3.74 -10.10
CA LYS A 124 22.79 4.21 -9.13
C LYS A 124 22.61 3.64 -7.72
N LYS A 125 21.37 3.37 -7.32
CA LYS A 125 21.07 2.80 -6.01
C LYS A 125 21.45 1.33 -5.87
N LEU A 126 21.61 0.58 -6.95
CA LEU A 126 22.07 -0.82 -6.89
C LEU A 126 23.56 -0.97 -6.51
N THR A 127 24.33 0.10 -6.64
CA THR A 127 25.78 0.13 -6.31
C THR A 127 26.09 0.69 -4.93
N GLN A 128 25.07 0.83 -4.06
CA GLN A 128 25.27 1.30 -2.68
C GLN A 128 26.06 0.27 -1.86
N GLN A 129 26.92 0.75 -0.95
CA GLN A 129 27.70 -0.12 -0.07
C GLN A 129 26.82 -0.97 0.85
N VAL A 130 25.64 -0.45 1.26
CA VAL A 130 24.67 -1.17 2.05
C VAL A 130 23.36 -1.22 1.26
N PRO A 131 23.05 -2.34 0.59
CA PRO A 131 21.81 -2.47 -0.17
C PRO A 131 20.60 -2.47 0.77
N SER A 132 19.54 -1.79 0.37
CA SER A 132 18.25 -1.90 1.04
C SER A 132 17.60 -3.25 0.73
N THR A 133 16.90 -3.81 1.71
CA THR A 133 16.17 -5.09 1.56
C THR A 133 14.69 -4.89 1.89
N LEU A 134 13.84 -5.74 1.32
CA LEU A 134 12.43 -5.77 1.69
C LEU A 134 12.27 -6.27 3.13
N SER A 135 11.38 -5.63 3.87
CA SER A 135 10.99 -6.07 5.20
C SER A 135 9.83 -7.04 5.13
N GLY A 136 9.92 -8.12 5.91
CA GLY A 136 8.79 -8.99 6.24
C GLY A 136 8.23 -8.74 7.65
N ASP A 137 8.80 -7.79 8.39
CA ASP A 137 8.56 -7.61 9.82
C ASP A 137 7.94 -6.25 10.15
N PHE A 138 6.67 -6.11 9.77
CA PHE A 138 5.78 -4.99 10.11
C PHE A 138 4.33 -5.46 10.11
N HIS A 139 3.44 -4.64 10.65
CA HIS A 139 2.01 -4.87 10.65
C HIS A 139 1.32 -3.95 9.67
N LEU A 140 0.19 -4.42 9.16
CA LEU A 140 -0.70 -3.63 8.31
C LEU A 140 -2.02 -3.37 9.04
N ARG A 141 -2.50 -2.15 8.96
CA ARG A 141 -3.85 -1.78 9.37
C ARG A 141 -4.77 -1.96 8.18
N ILE A 142 -5.65 -2.94 8.26
CA ILE A 142 -6.51 -3.37 7.15
C ILE A 142 -7.98 -3.26 7.51
N TYR A 143 -8.77 -3.01 6.49
CA TYR A 143 -10.18 -3.32 6.40
C TYR A 143 -10.32 -4.61 5.60
N ILE A 144 -11.16 -5.52 6.05
CA ILE A 144 -11.55 -6.69 5.28
C ILE A 144 -13.05 -6.89 5.35
N SER A 145 -13.73 -6.97 4.19
CA SER A 145 -15.13 -7.37 4.10
C SER A 145 -15.25 -8.82 3.66
N PHE A 146 -16.25 -9.52 4.16
CA PHE A 146 -16.44 -10.95 3.96
C PHE A 146 -17.93 -11.33 4.07
N GLU A 147 -18.30 -12.46 3.48
CA GLU A 147 -19.63 -13.07 3.59
C GLU A 147 -19.68 -14.05 4.76
N ASP A 148 -18.63 -14.85 4.92
CA ASP A 148 -18.56 -15.87 5.97
C ASP A 148 -17.41 -15.59 6.94
N LEU A 149 -17.78 -15.43 8.20
CA LEU A 149 -16.85 -15.20 9.30
C LEU A 149 -15.89 -16.37 9.55
N ALA A 150 -16.32 -17.60 9.26
CA ALA A 150 -15.49 -18.79 9.48
C ALA A 150 -14.19 -18.76 8.66
N ASN A 151 -14.17 -17.99 7.57
CA ASN A 151 -13.00 -17.83 6.72
C ASN A 151 -11.99 -16.79 7.22
N ILE A 152 -12.29 -16.05 8.28
CA ILE A 152 -11.44 -14.97 8.81
C ILE A 152 -10.67 -15.47 10.04
N PRO A 153 -9.33 -15.63 9.96
CA PRO A 153 -8.51 -16.08 11.07
C PRO A 153 -8.29 -14.93 12.08
N LYS A 154 -9.26 -14.72 12.98
CA LYS A 154 -9.25 -13.62 13.95
C LYS A 154 -8.04 -13.66 14.87
N GLU A 155 -7.54 -14.84 15.15
CA GLU A 155 -6.35 -15.10 15.97
C GLU A 155 -5.05 -14.59 15.36
N GLU A 156 -5.03 -14.36 14.06
CA GLU A 156 -3.88 -13.78 13.35
C GLU A 156 -3.80 -12.25 13.52
N PHE A 157 -4.89 -11.60 13.95
CA PHE A 157 -4.91 -10.16 14.16
C PHE A 157 -4.23 -9.80 15.50
N ALA A 158 -3.33 -8.83 15.45
CA ALA A 158 -2.73 -8.26 16.66
C ALA A 158 -3.73 -7.40 17.46
N SER A 159 -4.67 -6.77 16.76
CA SER A 159 -5.83 -6.06 17.33
C SER A 159 -6.96 -5.96 16.31
N ILE A 160 -8.20 -5.99 16.81
CA ILE A 160 -9.40 -5.69 16.02
C ILE A 160 -9.97 -4.40 16.60
N GLU A 161 -10.11 -3.37 15.78
CA GLU A 161 -10.52 -2.02 16.16
C GLU A 161 -12.01 -1.79 15.95
N GLU A 162 -12.55 -2.35 14.88
CA GLU A 162 -13.93 -2.18 14.48
C GLU A 162 -14.48 -3.48 13.90
N TRP A 163 -15.74 -3.75 14.21
CA TRP A 163 -16.48 -4.88 13.71
C TRP A 163 -17.89 -4.45 13.30
N HIS A 164 -18.29 -4.78 12.09
CA HIS A 164 -19.63 -4.56 11.60
C HIS A 164 -20.23 -5.87 11.10
N SER A 165 -21.43 -6.20 11.59
CA SER A 165 -22.18 -7.39 11.17
C SER A 165 -23.35 -6.95 10.30
N GLY A 166 -23.34 -7.33 9.02
CA GLY A 166 -24.42 -7.09 8.07
C GLY A 166 -25.14 -8.39 7.72
N ASN A 167 -26.30 -8.30 7.07
CA ASN A 167 -27.09 -9.47 6.67
C ASN A 167 -26.43 -10.26 5.54
N GLU A 168 -25.83 -9.60 4.56
CA GLU A 168 -25.19 -10.23 3.41
C GLU A 168 -23.67 -10.25 3.55
N ARG A 169 -23.10 -9.15 4.01
CA ARG A 169 -21.67 -8.97 4.20
C ARG A 169 -21.37 -8.26 5.52
N SER A 170 -20.28 -8.68 6.11
CA SER A 170 -19.71 -8.09 7.31
C SER A 170 -18.34 -7.51 7.00
N TYR A 171 -17.81 -6.67 7.88
CA TYR A 171 -16.41 -6.24 7.78
C TYR A 171 -15.77 -6.11 9.15
N LEU A 172 -14.46 -6.14 9.18
CA LEU A 172 -13.66 -5.74 10.33
C LEU A 172 -12.53 -4.79 9.89
N ILE A 173 -12.11 -3.95 10.84
CA ILE A 173 -10.88 -3.17 10.75
C ILE A 173 -9.96 -3.64 11.87
N GLY A 174 -8.72 -3.89 11.54
CA GLY A 174 -7.74 -4.34 12.52
C GLY A 174 -6.32 -4.29 12.01
N THR A 175 -5.40 -4.58 12.92
CA THR A 175 -3.97 -4.63 12.66
C THR A 175 -3.50 -6.08 12.60
N ILE A 176 -2.80 -6.45 11.53
CA ILE A 176 -2.36 -7.81 11.28
C ILE A 176 -0.88 -7.83 10.85
N PRO A 177 -0.07 -8.81 11.32
CA PRO A 177 1.29 -8.97 10.84
C PRO A 177 1.32 -9.26 9.34
N LEU A 178 2.27 -8.69 8.59
CA LEU A 178 2.43 -8.98 7.16
C LEU A 178 2.52 -10.48 6.87
N LYS A 179 3.24 -11.24 7.70
CA LYS A 179 3.41 -12.70 7.59
C LYS A 179 2.11 -13.50 7.62
N SER A 180 1.07 -12.95 8.24
CA SER A 180 -0.27 -13.57 8.32
C SER A 180 -1.10 -13.37 7.05
N ILE A 181 -0.63 -12.52 6.13
CA ILE A 181 -1.29 -12.23 4.85
C ILE A 181 -0.39 -12.67 3.68
N LEU A 182 0.89 -12.38 3.74
CA LEU A 182 1.85 -12.68 2.68
C LEU A 182 1.91 -14.20 2.45
N HIS A 183 1.75 -14.63 1.20
CA HIS A 183 1.69 -16.05 0.79
C HIS A 183 0.56 -16.87 1.45
N LYS A 184 -0.49 -16.21 1.95
CA LYS A 184 -1.71 -16.83 2.45
C LYS A 184 -2.86 -16.58 1.47
N ASP A 185 -3.81 -17.53 1.43
CA ASP A 185 -4.89 -17.50 0.43
C ASP A 185 -6.27 -17.22 1.04
N TRP A 186 -6.40 -17.21 2.38
CA TRP A 186 -7.67 -17.01 3.07
C TRP A 186 -8.38 -15.70 2.69
N TRP A 187 -7.64 -14.66 2.34
CA TRP A 187 -8.16 -13.35 1.95
C TRP A 187 -8.29 -13.16 0.43
N LYS A 188 -7.84 -14.13 -0.38
CA LYS A 188 -7.87 -14.07 -1.86
C LYS A 188 -9.11 -14.72 -2.46
N THR A 189 -10.12 -15.01 -1.66
CA THR A 189 -11.37 -15.63 -2.10
C THR A 189 -12.28 -14.60 -2.77
N ASN A 190 -13.20 -15.04 -3.62
CA ASN A 190 -14.16 -14.13 -4.27
C ASN A 190 -15.11 -13.45 -3.28
N ASN A 191 -15.23 -13.99 -2.06
CA ASN A 191 -16.14 -13.53 -1.03
C ASN A 191 -15.48 -12.61 -0.01
N THR A 192 -14.20 -12.28 -0.20
CA THR A 192 -13.44 -11.34 0.65
C THR A 192 -12.91 -10.19 -0.16
N SER A 193 -12.85 -9.01 0.45
CA SER A 193 -12.19 -7.83 -0.11
C SER A 193 -11.27 -7.23 0.95
N LEU A 194 -9.99 -7.07 0.62
CA LEU A 194 -8.98 -6.51 1.50
C LEU A 194 -8.59 -5.13 1.01
N VAL A 195 -8.71 -4.12 1.88
CA VAL A 195 -8.37 -2.73 1.61
C VAL A 195 -7.51 -2.19 2.76
N LEU A 196 -6.44 -1.51 2.46
CA LEU A 196 -5.61 -0.85 3.48
C LEU A 196 -6.33 0.38 4.05
N MET A 197 -6.20 0.58 5.35
CA MET A 197 -6.60 1.83 6.00
C MET A 197 -5.56 2.93 5.75
N PRO A 198 -5.90 4.22 5.89
CA PRO A 198 -4.90 5.27 6.04
C PRO A 198 -3.92 4.94 7.18
N ASP A 199 -2.68 5.44 7.09
CA ASP A 199 -1.60 5.13 8.07
C ASP A 199 -1.41 3.62 8.30
N ASN A 200 -1.30 2.90 7.21
CA ASN A 200 -1.42 1.44 7.14
C ASN A 200 -0.18 0.65 7.60
N ILE A 201 1.00 1.27 7.70
CA ILE A 201 2.24 0.60 8.12
C ILE A 201 2.50 0.88 9.60
N ILE A 202 2.46 -0.17 10.42
CA ILE A 202 2.74 -0.12 11.85
C ILE A 202 4.01 -0.94 12.13
N GLU A 203 5.06 -0.26 12.58
CA GLU A 203 6.31 -0.89 12.98
C GLU A 203 6.16 -1.58 14.35
N ASN A 204 6.90 -2.64 14.60
CA ASN A 204 6.77 -3.44 15.82
C ASN A 204 7.04 -2.63 17.10
N THR A 205 7.91 -1.63 17.04
CA THR A 205 8.17 -0.67 18.14
C THR A 205 6.91 0.11 18.51
N ALA A 206 6.21 0.67 17.51
CA ALA A 206 4.96 1.41 17.70
C ALA A 206 3.83 0.51 18.25
N LEU A 207 3.75 -0.74 17.79
CA LEU A 207 2.76 -1.70 18.30
C LEU A 207 2.97 -2.01 19.80
N THR A 208 4.21 -2.10 20.22
CA THR A 208 4.55 -2.34 21.63
C THR A 208 4.14 -1.15 22.52
N GLU A 209 4.30 0.06 22.03
CA GLU A 209 3.88 1.29 22.74
C GLU A 209 2.35 1.38 22.81
N LEU A 210 1.64 1.11 21.72
CA LEU A 210 0.17 1.08 21.69
C LEU A 210 -0.40 0.06 22.70
N LYS A 211 0.19 -1.13 22.79
CA LYS A 211 -0.19 -2.15 23.78
C LYS A 211 0.06 -1.69 25.21
N LYS A 212 1.16 -1.03 25.50
CA LYS A 212 1.44 -0.47 26.83
C LYS A 212 0.45 0.62 27.22
N MET A 213 0.09 1.52 26.29
CA MET A 213 -0.91 2.56 26.53
C MET A 213 -2.30 1.99 26.80
N SER A 214 -2.73 0.97 26.03
CA SER A 214 -4.03 0.32 26.25
C SER A 214 -4.11 -0.40 27.60
N LEU A 215 -3.02 -1.03 28.04
CA LEU A 215 -2.95 -1.67 29.35
C LEU A 215 -2.96 -0.65 30.50
N SER A 216 -2.35 0.52 30.33
CA SER A 216 -2.36 1.59 31.33
C SER A 216 -3.74 2.25 31.49
N LEU A 217 -4.52 2.32 30.40
CA LEU A 217 -5.90 2.85 30.41
C LEU A 217 -6.92 1.83 30.95
N ALA A 218 -6.65 0.53 30.84
CA ALA A 218 -7.49 -0.54 31.36
C ALA A 218 -7.25 -0.83 32.87
N GLY A 219 -6.19 -0.27 33.43
CA GLY A 219 -5.83 -0.38 34.86
C GLY A 219 -6.23 0.84 35.72
N LEU A 220 -6.99 1.78 35.16
CA LEU A 220 -7.68 2.88 35.82
C LEU A 220 -9.19 2.60 35.87
#